data_62de911671f63bfad0148c2071481210
#
_entry.id   62de911671f63bfad0148c2071481210
#
_cell.length_a   1.000
_cell.length_b   1.000
_cell.length_c   1.000
_cell.angle_alpha   90.00
_cell.angle_beta   90.00
_cell.angle_gamma   90.00
#
_symmetry.space_group_name_H-M   'P 1'
#
loop_
_entity.id
_entity.type
_entity.pdbx_description
1 polymer ?
#
loop_
_entity_poly.entity_id
_entity_poly.type
_entity_poly.pdbx_seq_one_letter_code
_entity_poly.pdbx_strand_id
1 'polypeptide(L)'
;AAEYQTGVATGSSVPNITGIIKTGDYSMTVHMTQYDAAAIYQLGVTIAPLHYYGDTSLYDYDNNQFGFPKGDLSSVRAKTTNPLGAGPYKYIKYEDGVVYFEANDSYFLGAPKTKYLNFQQCMSDDDKLNGVITGTIDIADPSFSNDTVDAIEKANGGVLDGDKITTNTVDNLGYG
;
A
#
# COMPACT_ATOMS: atom_id res chain seq x y z
N ALA A 1 6.36 -7.85 -14.15
CA ALA A 1 6.23 -8.20 -12.73
C ALA A 1 5.83 -9.68 -12.56
N ALA A 2 4.75 -10.14 -13.18
CA ALA A 2 4.32 -11.55 -13.11
C ALA A 2 5.39 -12.51 -13.66
N GLU A 3 6.04 -12.14 -14.73
CA GLU A 3 7.12 -12.89 -15.35
C GLU A 3 8.36 -13.01 -14.46
N TYR A 4 8.64 -11.98 -13.69
CA TYR A 4 9.69 -12.01 -12.68
C TYR A 4 9.38 -12.96 -11.53
N GLN A 5 8.11 -13.02 -11.13
CA GLN A 5 7.66 -13.90 -10.05
C GLN A 5 7.59 -15.37 -10.45
N THR A 6 7.24 -15.65 -11.69
CA THR A 6 7.06 -17.03 -12.19
C THR A 6 8.35 -17.62 -12.75
N GLY A 7 9.42 -16.84 -12.85
CA GLY A 7 10.64 -17.25 -13.55
C GLY A 7 10.40 -17.52 -15.04
N VAL A 8 9.27 -17.07 -15.57
CA VAL A 8 9.06 -17.04 -17.02
C VAL A 8 10.11 -16.09 -17.56
N ALA A 9 11.17 -16.67 -18.03
CA ALA A 9 12.20 -15.93 -18.72
C ALA A 9 11.52 -15.27 -19.90
N THR A 10 11.41 -13.97 -19.88
CA THR A 10 11.21 -13.17 -21.08
C THR A 10 12.38 -13.37 -22.05
N GLY A 11 13.12 -14.40 -21.82
CA GLY A 11 14.27 -14.89 -22.52
C GLY A 11 15.48 -13.96 -22.42
N SER A 12 16.60 -14.47 -22.81
CA SER A 12 17.78 -13.66 -23.12
C SER A 12 17.53 -12.58 -24.21
N SER A 13 16.40 -12.65 -24.90
CA SER A 13 16.01 -11.69 -25.96
C SER A 13 15.37 -10.39 -25.44
N VAL A 14 14.95 -10.31 -24.16
CA VAL A 14 14.40 -9.10 -23.57
C VAL A 14 15.19 -8.75 -22.29
N PRO A 15 16.37 -8.13 -22.45
CA PRO A 15 17.27 -7.87 -21.35
C PRO A 15 16.76 -6.76 -20.41
N ASN A 16 15.91 -5.87 -20.88
CA ASN A 16 15.39 -4.72 -20.13
C ASN A 16 13.96 -4.38 -20.53
N ILE A 17 13.35 -3.48 -19.76
CA ILE A 17 12.08 -2.84 -20.10
C ILE A 17 12.41 -1.52 -20.78
N THR A 18 12.40 -1.50 -22.11
CA THR A 18 12.78 -0.33 -22.91
C THR A 18 11.88 0.89 -22.70
N GLY A 19 10.67 0.69 -22.20
CA GLY A 19 9.72 1.76 -21.90
C GLY A 19 9.98 2.50 -20.59
N ILE A 20 10.92 2.06 -19.75
CA ILE A 20 11.26 2.72 -18.47
C ILE A 20 12.71 3.23 -18.58
N ILE A 21 12.87 4.54 -18.62
CA ILE A 21 14.16 5.20 -18.87
C ILE A 21 14.49 6.09 -17.69
N LYS A 22 15.65 5.86 -17.04
CA LYS A 22 16.22 6.78 -16.05
C LYS A 22 16.73 8.02 -16.79
N THR A 23 16.22 9.19 -16.47
CA THR A 23 16.59 10.47 -17.09
C THR A 23 17.43 11.37 -16.18
N GLY A 24 17.58 10.98 -14.91
CA GLY A 24 18.40 11.67 -13.91
C GLY A 24 18.36 10.96 -12.57
N ASP A 25 19.02 11.50 -11.56
CA ASP A 25 19.08 10.88 -10.23
C ASP A 25 17.71 10.81 -9.54
N TYR A 26 16.82 11.73 -9.85
CA TYR A 26 15.47 11.84 -9.27
C TYR A 26 14.36 11.86 -10.32
N SER A 27 14.67 11.43 -11.55
CA SER A 27 13.72 11.48 -12.65
C SER A 27 13.80 10.25 -13.53
N MET A 28 12.63 9.84 -14.02
CA MET A 28 12.49 8.80 -15.03
C MET A 28 11.36 9.14 -15.98
N THR A 29 11.42 8.58 -17.17
CA THR A 29 10.36 8.67 -18.18
C THR A 29 9.81 7.28 -18.45
N VAL A 30 8.49 7.17 -18.49
CA VAL A 30 7.80 5.93 -18.88
C VAL A 30 7.14 6.14 -20.24
N HIS A 31 7.53 5.34 -21.23
CA HIS A 31 6.91 5.31 -22.54
C HIS A 31 5.89 4.18 -22.60
N MET A 32 4.68 4.53 -22.98
CA MET A 32 3.59 3.57 -23.17
C MET A 32 3.40 3.28 -24.65
N THR A 33 2.95 2.08 -24.98
CA THR A 33 2.71 1.67 -26.37
C THR A 33 1.47 2.33 -26.99
N GLN A 34 0.56 2.81 -26.15
CA GLN A 34 -0.66 3.50 -26.56
C GLN A 34 -1.10 4.49 -25.49
N TYR A 35 -1.96 5.43 -25.87
CA TYR A 35 -2.59 6.35 -24.91
C TYR A 35 -3.53 5.59 -23.97
N ASP A 36 -3.38 5.81 -22.68
CA ASP A 36 -4.27 5.31 -21.63
C ASP A 36 -4.54 6.43 -20.63
N ALA A 37 -5.79 6.88 -20.56
CA ALA A 37 -6.20 7.95 -19.65
C ALA A 37 -6.07 7.56 -18.17
N ALA A 38 -6.07 6.27 -17.85
CA ALA A 38 -5.93 5.74 -16.50
C ALA A 38 -4.46 5.38 -16.13
N ALA A 39 -3.50 5.65 -17.00
CA ALA A 39 -2.10 5.26 -16.81
C ALA A 39 -1.51 5.74 -15.48
N ILE A 40 -1.88 6.93 -15.01
CA ILE A 40 -1.39 7.48 -13.75
C ILE A 40 -1.69 6.55 -12.56
N TYR A 41 -2.81 5.85 -12.57
CA TYR A 41 -3.16 4.88 -11.53
C TYR A 41 -2.37 3.58 -11.65
N GLN A 42 -2.03 3.17 -12.87
CA GLN A 42 -1.21 1.97 -13.12
C GLN A 42 0.27 2.19 -12.78
N LEU A 43 0.73 3.45 -12.82
CA LEU A 43 2.08 3.84 -12.48
C LEU A 43 2.30 4.10 -10.97
N GLY A 44 1.27 3.89 -10.15
CA GLY A 44 1.35 3.95 -8.70
C GLY A 44 2.10 2.76 -8.12
N VAL A 45 3.44 2.72 -8.32
CA VAL A 45 4.31 1.65 -7.82
C VAL A 45 4.90 2.02 -6.46
N THR A 46 5.08 1.03 -5.60
CA THR A 46 5.73 1.21 -4.31
C THR A 46 7.20 1.59 -4.49
N ILE A 47 7.64 2.67 -3.83
CA ILE A 47 9.05 3.06 -3.78
C ILE A 47 9.73 2.21 -2.70
N ALA A 48 10.64 1.34 -3.13
CA ALA A 48 11.36 0.41 -2.25
C ALA A 48 12.87 0.70 -2.31
N PRO A 49 13.56 0.87 -1.17
CA PRO A 49 14.97 1.20 -1.14
C PRO A 49 15.84 0.00 -1.54
N LEU A 50 16.68 0.19 -2.56
CA LEU A 50 17.55 -0.86 -3.08
C LEU A 50 18.49 -1.42 -2.01
N HIS A 51 19.08 -0.57 -1.18
CA HIS A 51 20.03 -0.98 -0.13
C HIS A 51 19.41 -1.92 0.92
N TYR A 52 18.08 -1.96 1.01
CA TYR A 52 17.38 -2.87 1.92
C TYR A 52 16.90 -4.13 1.22
N TYR A 53 16.27 -3.99 0.04
CA TYR A 53 15.64 -5.11 -0.67
C TYR A 53 16.58 -5.87 -1.60
N GLY A 54 17.68 -5.24 -2.03
CA GLY A 54 18.66 -5.81 -2.94
C GLY A 54 20.11 -5.61 -2.46
N ASP A 55 21.04 -5.82 -3.37
CA ASP A 55 22.47 -5.59 -3.18
C ASP A 55 22.91 -4.44 -4.07
N THR A 56 23.35 -3.32 -3.48
CA THR A 56 23.80 -2.14 -4.21
C THR A 56 25.03 -2.39 -5.06
N SER A 57 25.84 -3.40 -4.71
CA SER A 57 27.02 -3.79 -5.52
C SER A 57 26.63 -4.46 -6.85
N LEU A 58 25.41 -4.96 -6.94
CA LEU A 58 24.83 -5.56 -8.15
C LEU A 58 23.98 -4.56 -8.95
N TYR A 59 24.05 -3.27 -8.64
CA TYR A 59 23.33 -2.25 -9.39
C TYR A 59 24.23 -1.65 -10.48
N ASP A 60 23.83 -1.86 -11.72
CA ASP A 60 24.44 -1.25 -12.90
C ASP A 60 23.34 -1.02 -13.95
N TYR A 61 22.80 0.20 -13.98
CA TYR A 61 21.70 0.54 -14.86
C TYR A 61 22.03 0.31 -16.34
N ASP A 62 23.24 0.65 -16.77
CA ASP A 62 23.65 0.57 -18.17
C ASP A 62 23.78 -0.89 -18.67
N ASN A 63 24.08 -1.81 -17.75
CA ASN A 63 24.15 -3.23 -18.00
C ASN A 63 22.88 -4.00 -17.56
N ASN A 64 21.77 -3.29 -17.29
CA ASN A 64 20.48 -3.87 -16.86
C ASN A 64 20.58 -4.73 -15.60
N GLN A 65 21.37 -4.29 -14.64
CA GLN A 65 21.50 -4.91 -13.32
C GLN A 65 20.82 -4.03 -12.28
N PHE A 66 19.88 -4.59 -11.54
CA PHE A 66 18.98 -3.84 -10.66
C PHE A 66 19.07 -4.27 -9.19
N GLY A 67 20.26 -4.75 -8.76
CA GLY A 67 20.52 -5.09 -7.37
C GLY A 67 20.14 -6.51 -6.97
N PHE A 68 19.77 -7.37 -7.91
CA PHE A 68 19.56 -8.81 -7.71
C PHE A 68 19.67 -9.56 -9.04
N PRO A 69 19.96 -10.87 -9.01
CA PRO A 69 20.01 -11.68 -10.22
C PRO A 69 18.67 -11.66 -10.96
N LYS A 70 18.72 -11.61 -12.28
CA LYS A 70 17.50 -11.64 -13.10
C LYS A 70 16.67 -12.89 -12.78
N GLY A 71 15.38 -12.66 -12.46
CA GLY A 71 14.43 -13.72 -12.11
C GLY A 71 14.50 -14.19 -10.66
N ASP A 72 15.46 -13.72 -9.85
CA ASP A 72 15.58 -14.06 -8.44
C ASP A 72 15.16 -12.87 -7.55
N LEU A 73 13.98 -12.97 -6.94
CA LEU A 73 13.44 -12.02 -5.97
C LEU A 73 13.45 -12.56 -4.53
N SER A 74 14.28 -13.55 -4.23
CA SER A 74 14.37 -14.15 -2.91
C SER A 74 14.73 -13.15 -1.82
N SER A 75 15.65 -12.21 -2.10
CA SER A 75 16.02 -11.13 -1.18
C SER A 75 14.85 -10.21 -0.86
N VAL A 76 14.02 -9.88 -1.86
CA VAL A 76 12.80 -9.06 -1.67
C VAL A 76 11.79 -9.83 -0.84
N ARG A 77 11.53 -11.10 -1.18
CA ARG A 77 10.56 -11.94 -0.46
C ARG A 77 10.93 -12.14 1.01
N ALA A 78 12.21 -12.27 1.32
CA ALA A 78 12.69 -12.40 2.70
C ALA A 78 12.44 -11.15 3.55
N LYS A 79 12.17 -10.00 2.93
CA LYS A 79 11.94 -8.71 3.60
C LYS A 79 10.46 -8.30 3.70
N THR A 80 9.55 -9.05 3.09
CA THR A 80 8.12 -8.71 3.07
C THR A 80 7.45 -8.71 4.44
N THR A 81 7.98 -9.48 5.39
CA THR A 81 7.52 -9.53 6.78
C THR A 81 8.10 -8.43 7.66
N ASN A 82 9.09 -7.69 7.18
CA ASN A 82 9.69 -6.55 7.85
C ASN A 82 9.97 -5.44 6.82
N PRO A 83 8.93 -4.79 6.28
CA PRO A 83 9.07 -3.83 5.19
C PRO A 83 9.78 -2.56 5.62
N LEU A 84 10.57 -1.97 4.71
CA LEU A 84 11.17 -0.66 4.85
C LEU A 84 10.68 0.24 3.71
N GLY A 85 10.21 1.42 4.07
CA GLY A 85 9.73 2.44 3.13
C GLY A 85 10.10 3.86 3.55
N ALA A 86 9.67 4.84 2.76
CA ALA A 86 9.88 6.28 3.01
C ALA A 86 8.58 6.99 3.42
N GLY A 87 7.57 6.25 3.86
CA GLY A 87 6.26 6.75 4.23
C GLY A 87 6.21 7.48 5.58
N PRO A 88 5.02 8.02 5.94
CA PRO A 88 4.82 8.72 7.19
C PRO A 88 4.89 7.83 8.43
N TYR A 89 4.76 6.52 8.27
CA TYR A 89 4.81 5.55 9.36
C TYR A 89 5.84 4.46 9.09
N LYS A 90 6.54 4.04 10.16
CA LYS A 90 7.47 2.91 10.19
C LYS A 90 6.74 1.67 10.69
N TYR A 91 6.91 0.56 10.00
CA TYR A 91 6.46 -0.74 10.48
C TYR A 91 7.22 -1.15 11.73
N ILE A 92 6.51 -1.64 12.75
CA ILE A 92 7.09 -2.14 14.00
C ILE A 92 7.00 -3.66 14.06
N LYS A 93 5.78 -4.20 13.98
CA LYS A 93 5.53 -5.65 14.07
C LYS A 93 4.14 -6.00 13.54
N TYR A 94 3.95 -7.29 13.30
CA TYR A 94 2.66 -7.93 13.20
C TYR A 94 2.51 -8.93 14.35
N GLU A 95 1.41 -8.87 15.09
CA GLU A 95 1.13 -9.75 16.20
C GLU A 95 -0.39 -9.89 16.37
N ASP A 96 -0.88 -11.12 16.50
CA ASP A 96 -2.27 -11.44 16.80
C ASP A 96 -3.31 -10.73 15.90
N GLY A 97 -3.04 -10.68 14.60
CA GLY A 97 -3.94 -10.03 13.64
C GLY A 97 -3.84 -8.51 13.58
N VAL A 98 -2.88 -7.90 14.29
CA VAL A 98 -2.66 -6.45 14.30
C VAL A 98 -1.30 -6.11 13.72
N VAL A 99 -1.28 -5.16 12.78
CA VAL A 99 -0.05 -4.53 12.26
C VAL A 99 0.17 -3.23 13.02
N TYR A 100 1.33 -3.09 13.64
CA TYR A 100 1.72 -1.94 14.45
C TYR A 100 2.67 -1.04 13.70
N PHE A 101 2.40 0.26 13.73
CA PHE A 101 3.22 1.30 13.15
C PHE A 101 3.50 2.42 14.15
N GLU A 102 4.64 3.09 13.96
CA GLU A 102 5.02 4.30 14.66
C GLU A 102 5.31 5.43 13.66
N ALA A 103 4.99 6.67 14.04
CA ALA A 103 5.25 7.85 13.23
C ALA A 103 6.73 7.94 12.81
N ASN A 104 6.96 8.32 11.56
CA ASN A 104 8.28 8.63 11.05
C ASN A 104 8.57 10.13 11.24
N ASP A 105 9.31 10.48 12.27
CA ASP A 105 9.65 11.87 12.59
C ASP A 105 10.47 12.55 11.47
N SER A 106 11.10 11.76 10.61
CA SER A 106 11.89 12.24 9.47
C SER A 106 11.10 12.21 8.15
N TYR A 107 9.78 12.09 8.20
CA TYR A 107 8.97 12.09 6.98
C TYR A 107 9.07 13.44 6.26
N PHE A 108 9.26 13.44 4.93
CA PHE A 108 9.60 14.64 4.15
C PHE A 108 8.49 15.70 4.11
N LEU A 109 7.24 15.34 4.36
CA LEU A 109 6.12 16.28 4.53
C LEU A 109 5.85 16.67 5.99
N GLY A 110 6.74 16.29 6.90
CA GLY A 110 6.60 16.53 8.33
C GLY A 110 6.08 15.30 9.09
N ALA A 111 6.43 15.21 10.36
CA ALA A 111 6.03 14.11 11.23
C ALA A 111 4.49 14.03 11.37
N PRO A 112 3.89 12.83 11.31
CA PRO A 112 2.48 12.65 11.61
C PRO A 112 2.13 13.11 13.03
N LYS A 113 0.94 13.69 13.21
CA LYS A 113 0.45 14.09 14.54
C LYS A 113 0.09 12.88 15.40
N THR A 114 -0.40 11.81 14.79
CA THR A 114 -0.73 10.54 15.46
C THR A 114 0.54 9.72 15.57
N LYS A 115 0.98 9.45 16.82
CA LYS A 115 2.25 8.77 17.05
C LYS A 115 2.21 7.28 16.71
N TYR A 116 1.11 6.60 17.03
CA TYR A 116 0.95 5.17 16.78
C TYR A 116 -0.26 4.94 15.88
N LEU A 117 -0.12 4.03 14.92
CA LEU A 117 -1.17 3.63 14.01
C LEU A 117 -1.20 2.10 13.96
N ASN A 118 -2.36 1.52 14.25
CA ASN A 118 -2.54 0.07 14.25
C ASN A 118 -3.61 -0.31 13.22
N PHE A 119 -3.31 -1.32 12.39
CA PHE A 119 -4.29 -1.92 11.50
C PHE A 119 -4.70 -3.27 12.07
N GLN A 120 -5.93 -3.38 12.52
CA GLN A 120 -6.50 -4.61 13.05
C GLN A 120 -7.24 -5.37 11.95
N GLN A 121 -6.93 -6.64 11.81
CA GLN A 121 -7.68 -7.53 10.95
C GLN A 121 -9.09 -7.76 11.54
N CYS A 122 -10.12 -7.44 10.75
CA CYS A 122 -11.51 -7.77 11.04
C CYS A 122 -11.96 -8.85 10.05
N MET A 123 -12.71 -9.84 10.54
CA MET A 123 -13.15 -10.97 9.72
C MET A 123 -14.46 -10.69 8.98
N SER A 124 -15.22 -9.69 9.42
CA SER A 124 -16.50 -9.29 8.83
C SER A 124 -16.75 -7.79 8.97
N ASP A 125 -17.71 -7.27 8.21
CA ASP A 125 -18.15 -5.89 8.37
C ASP A 125 -18.86 -5.66 9.72
N ASP A 126 -19.52 -6.68 10.26
CA ASP A 126 -20.09 -6.63 11.61
C ASP A 126 -19.01 -6.45 12.68
N ASP A 127 -17.86 -7.12 12.54
CA ASP A 127 -16.73 -6.94 13.47
C ASP A 127 -16.18 -5.52 13.40
N LYS A 128 -16.02 -4.96 12.18
CA LYS A 128 -15.60 -3.57 11.97
C LYS A 128 -16.55 -2.61 12.66
N LEU A 129 -17.84 -2.76 12.40
CA LEU A 129 -18.87 -1.89 12.92
C LEU A 129 -18.99 -1.98 14.46
N ASN A 130 -19.00 -3.20 15.01
CA ASN A 130 -19.00 -3.42 16.45
C ASN A 130 -17.75 -2.83 17.11
N GLY A 131 -16.58 -2.92 16.47
CA GLY A 131 -15.35 -2.31 16.95
C GLY A 131 -15.47 -0.80 17.12
N VAL A 132 -16.05 -0.11 16.14
CA VAL A 132 -16.29 1.35 16.21
C VAL A 132 -17.36 1.67 17.26
N ILE A 133 -18.48 0.93 17.30
CA ILE A 133 -19.55 1.15 18.27
C ILE A 133 -19.07 1.01 19.71
N THR A 134 -18.17 0.05 19.97
CA THR A 134 -17.60 -0.21 21.31
C THR A 134 -16.37 0.65 21.63
N GLY A 135 -15.83 1.35 20.64
CA GLY A 135 -14.62 2.18 20.79
C GLY A 135 -13.31 1.39 20.85
N THR A 136 -13.31 0.14 20.39
CA THR A 136 -12.09 -0.67 20.26
C THR A 136 -11.37 -0.43 18.94
N ILE A 137 -12.06 0.15 17.97
CA ILE A 137 -11.55 0.62 16.67
C ILE A 137 -11.96 2.08 16.53
N ASP A 138 -11.01 2.93 16.14
CA ASP A 138 -11.26 4.37 15.95
C ASP A 138 -11.85 4.69 14.58
N ILE A 139 -11.46 3.95 13.53
CA ILE A 139 -11.87 4.17 12.13
C ILE A 139 -12.11 2.81 11.48
N ALA A 140 -13.21 2.65 10.78
CA ALA A 140 -13.51 1.47 9.97
C ALA A 140 -14.20 1.85 8.65
N ASP A 141 -14.16 0.93 7.69
CA ASP A 141 -14.74 1.05 6.36
C ASP A 141 -15.68 -0.14 6.07
N PRO A 142 -16.79 -0.28 6.81
CA PRO A 142 -17.76 -1.34 6.53
C PRO A 142 -18.41 -1.11 5.17
N SER A 143 -18.87 -2.19 4.52
CA SER A 143 -19.64 -2.09 3.28
C SER A 143 -20.91 -1.29 3.51
N PHE A 144 -21.23 -0.42 2.54
CA PHE A 144 -22.47 0.35 2.59
C PHE A 144 -23.68 -0.56 2.33
N SER A 145 -24.54 -0.74 3.32
CA SER A 145 -25.77 -1.52 3.26
C SER A 145 -26.83 -0.94 4.19
N ASN A 146 -28.09 -1.33 4.00
CA ASN A 146 -29.15 -0.91 4.89
C ASN A 146 -28.87 -1.35 6.34
N ASP A 147 -28.39 -2.58 6.53
CA ASP A 147 -28.08 -3.11 7.86
C ASP A 147 -26.96 -2.32 8.54
N THR A 148 -25.95 -1.89 7.79
CA THR A 148 -24.87 -1.02 8.30
C THR A 148 -25.41 0.35 8.71
N VAL A 149 -26.26 0.96 7.87
CA VAL A 149 -26.88 2.27 8.16
C VAL A 149 -27.76 2.16 9.42
N ASP A 150 -28.66 1.16 9.49
CA ASP A 150 -29.55 0.95 10.62
C ASP A 150 -28.78 0.75 11.94
N ALA A 151 -27.67 0.01 11.89
CA ALA A 151 -26.83 -0.22 13.06
C ALA A 151 -26.12 1.06 13.55
N ILE A 152 -25.62 1.89 12.60
CA ILE A 152 -25.01 3.19 12.92
C ILE A 152 -26.06 4.16 13.49
N GLU A 153 -27.23 4.28 12.85
CA GLU A 153 -28.32 5.12 13.32
C GLU A 153 -28.79 4.71 14.71
N LYS A 154 -28.93 3.42 14.95
CA LYS A 154 -29.26 2.90 16.28
C LYS A 154 -28.22 3.27 17.33
N ALA A 155 -26.93 3.20 17.01
CA ALA A 155 -25.84 3.58 17.91
C ALA A 155 -25.81 5.08 18.20
N ASN A 156 -26.23 5.89 17.23
CA ASN A 156 -26.29 7.36 17.30
C ASN A 156 -27.63 7.94 17.75
N GLY A 157 -28.61 7.10 18.13
CA GLY A 157 -29.92 7.55 18.57
C GLY A 157 -30.85 8.02 17.45
N GLY A 158 -30.71 7.46 16.23
CA GLY A 158 -31.58 7.67 15.08
C GLY A 158 -31.02 8.57 13.97
N VAL A 159 -29.72 8.85 13.97
CA VAL A 159 -29.06 9.65 12.95
C VAL A 159 -27.81 8.93 12.42
N LEU A 160 -27.54 9.06 11.12
CA LEU A 160 -26.38 8.42 10.48
C LEU A 160 -25.05 9.07 10.93
N ASP A 161 -25.01 10.38 11.06
CA ASP A 161 -23.86 11.14 11.53
C ASP A 161 -24.18 11.77 12.89
N GLY A 162 -23.48 11.33 13.93
CA GLY A 162 -23.77 11.71 15.31
C GLY A 162 -22.54 11.80 16.20
N ASP A 163 -22.76 12.10 17.47
CA ASP A 163 -21.69 12.33 18.45
C ASP A 163 -20.91 11.05 18.79
N LYS A 164 -21.55 9.88 18.69
CA LYS A 164 -20.92 8.60 19.00
C LYS A 164 -20.15 8.03 17.83
N ILE A 165 -20.71 8.13 16.63
CA ILE A 165 -20.09 7.69 15.36
C ILE A 165 -20.26 8.81 14.36
N THR A 166 -19.15 9.39 13.93
CA THR A 166 -19.12 10.30 12.80
C THR A 166 -19.01 9.50 11.51
N THR A 167 -19.94 9.73 10.59
CA THR A 167 -19.97 9.02 9.31
C THR A 167 -19.57 9.96 8.17
N ASN A 168 -18.64 9.51 7.34
CA ASN A 168 -18.26 10.19 6.13
C ASN A 168 -18.67 9.33 4.92
N THR A 169 -19.61 9.83 4.15
CA THR A 169 -20.07 9.19 2.91
C THR A 169 -19.43 9.84 1.70
N VAL A 170 -18.93 9.02 0.78
CA VAL A 170 -18.34 9.47 -0.47
C VAL A 170 -19.07 8.83 -1.64
N ASP A 171 -19.30 9.61 -2.68
CA ASP A 171 -19.87 9.09 -3.93
C ASP A 171 -18.87 8.15 -4.59
N ASN A 172 -19.37 7.00 -5.05
CA ASN A 172 -18.58 6.04 -5.80
C ASN A 172 -19.02 6.05 -7.27
N LEU A 173 -18.07 6.00 -8.19
CA LEU A 173 -18.33 5.89 -9.62
C LEU A 173 -18.68 4.46 -10.05
N GLY A 174 -18.60 3.50 -9.16
CA GLY A 174 -18.98 2.11 -9.38
C GLY A 174 -20.47 1.87 -9.12
N TYR A 175 -21.06 0.93 -9.85
CA TYR A 175 -22.38 0.36 -9.59
C TYR A 175 -22.27 -1.15 -9.66
N GLY A 176 -23.04 -1.84 -8.83
CA GLY A 176 -23.15 -3.29 -8.80
C GLY A 176 -24.46 -3.77 -9.42
#